data_cf0f52c4019f4a1155f9a2e23cceee0d
#
_entry.id   cf0f52c4019f4a1155f9a2e23cceee0d
#
_cell.length_a   1.000
_cell.length_b   1.000
_cell.length_c   1.000
_cell.angle_alpha   90.00
_cell.angle_beta   90.00
_cell.angle_gamma   90.00
#
_symmetry.space_group_name_H-M   'P 1'
#
loop_
_entity.id
_entity.type
_entity.pdbx_description
1 polymer ?
#
loop_
_entity_poly.entity_id
_entity_poly.type
_entity_poly.pdbx_seq_one_letter_code
_entity_poly.pdbx_strand_id
1 'polypeptide(L)'
;MPAPDARAVADGVHSAAIHLLRWLRREDERSGLTAPRLSALSVVVFGGPLTIGALAAAEQVRPPTMTRLVAALEADGLVVRETDPDDGRVTRVRATARGRRILTAGRARRVAELARQVDALSDDERETLMRASDLLERLVRRAP
;
A
#
# COMPACT_ATOMS: atom_id res chain seq x y z
N MET A 1 -27.99 6.90 25.00
CA MET A 1 -26.77 6.15 25.36
C MET A 1 -25.56 7.06 25.23
N PRO A 2 -24.64 7.04 26.21
CA PRO A 2 -23.40 7.79 26.05
C PRO A 2 -22.62 7.30 24.84
N ALA A 3 -21.84 8.21 24.22
CA ALA A 3 -20.93 7.82 23.14
C ALA A 3 -19.92 6.78 23.65
N PRO A 4 -19.49 5.83 22.81
CA PRO A 4 -18.49 4.86 23.22
C PRO A 4 -17.17 5.56 23.56
N ASP A 5 -16.44 5.01 24.52
CA ASP A 5 -15.12 5.52 24.91
C ASP A 5 -14.14 5.50 23.74
N ALA A 6 -13.38 6.57 23.57
CA ALA A 6 -12.43 6.73 22.48
C ALA A 6 -11.38 5.60 22.43
N ARG A 7 -10.95 5.11 23.60
CA ARG A 7 -10.00 4.00 23.68
C ARG A 7 -10.60 2.68 23.17
N ALA A 8 -11.84 2.40 23.53
CA ALA A 8 -12.56 1.22 23.07
C ALA A 8 -12.78 1.24 21.54
N VAL A 9 -13.12 2.42 21.00
CA VAL A 9 -13.23 2.60 19.53
C VAL A 9 -11.89 2.39 18.84
N ALA A 10 -10.81 2.95 19.38
CA ALA A 10 -9.47 2.81 18.83
C ALA A 10 -9.00 1.34 18.82
N ASP A 11 -9.25 0.59 19.89
CA ASP A 11 -8.93 -0.84 19.99
C ASP A 11 -9.70 -1.66 18.94
N GLY A 12 -11.00 -1.40 18.81
CA GLY A 12 -11.84 -2.06 17.80
C GLY A 12 -11.39 -1.80 16.37
N VAL A 13 -11.09 -0.54 16.05
CA VAL A 13 -10.58 -0.13 14.74
C VAL A 13 -9.21 -0.78 14.45
N HIS A 14 -8.29 -0.77 15.43
CA HIS A 14 -6.98 -1.38 15.31
C HIS A 14 -7.08 -2.89 15.01
N SER A 15 -7.89 -3.61 15.79
CA SER A 15 -8.10 -5.04 15.62
C SER A 15 -8.72 -5.37 14.25
N ALA A 16 -9.76 -4.64 13.86
CA ALA A 16 -10.43 -4.81 12.57
C ALA A 16 -9.47 -4.55 11.40
N ALA A 17 -8.65 -3.51 11.48
CA ALA A 17 -7.66 -3.17 10.45
C ALA A 17 -6.62 -4.28 10.26
N ILE A 18 -6.08 -4.84 11.36
CA ILE A 18 -5.12 -5.95 11.30
C ILE A 18 -5.75 -7.19 10.65
N HIS A 19 -6.98 -7.54 11.05
CA HIS A 19 -7.66 -8.71 10.51
C HIS A 19 -7.97 -8.54 9.01
N LEU A 20 -8.48 -7.37 8.63
CA LEU A 20 -8.78 -7.03 7.24
C LEU A 20 -7.52 -7.09 6.36
N LEU A 21 -6.43 -6.46 6.78
CA LEU A 21 -5.16 -6.48 6.05
C LEU A 21 -4.59 -7.90 5.92
N ARG A 22 -4.66 -8.70 6.98
CA ARG A 22 -4.21 -10.10 6.95
C ARG A 22 -5.02 -10.93 5.96
N TRP A 23 -6.32 -10.72 5.92
CA TRP A 23 -7.19 -11.40 4.98
C TRP A 23 -6.90 -10.99 3.53
N LEU A 24 -6.77 -9.71 3.24
CA LEU A 24 -6.50 -9.18 1.90
C LEU A 24 -5.10 -9.53 1.37
N ARG A 25 -4.12 -9.78 2.25
CA ARG A 25 -2.76 -10.22 1.84
C ARG A 25 -2.77 -11.52 1.03
N ARG A 26 -3.74 -12.38 1.20
CA ARG A 26 -3.86 -13.60 0.40
C ARG A 26 -4.02 -13.31 -1.09
N GLU A 27 -4.61 -12.18 -1.43
CA GLU A 27 -4.73 -11.73 -2.81
C GLU A 27 -3.42 -11.18 -3.37
N ASP A 28 -2.54 -10.68 -2.51
CA ASP A 28 -1.21 -10.18 -2.90
C ASP A 28 -0.27 -11.32 -3.32
N GLU A 29 -0.42 -12.51 -2.75
CA GLU A 29 0.37 -13.70 -3.12
C GLU A 29 0.22 -14.06 -4.60
N ARG A 30 -0.92 -13.73 -5.21
CA ARG A 30 -1.18 -13.93 -6.64
C ARG A 30 -0.36 -13.00 -7.54
N SER A 31 0.25 -11.97 -7.00
CA SER A 31 1.15 -11.08 -7.76
C SER A 31 2.48 -11.74 -8.11
N GLY A 32 2.85 -12.80 -7.40
CA GLY A 32 4.17 -13.44 -7.48
C GLY A 32 5.28 -12.63 -6.80
N LEU A 33 4.93 -11.51 -6.14
CA LEU A 33 5.87 -10.68 -5.41
C LEU A 33 5.81 -10.97 -3.91
N THR A 34 6.97 -10.92 -3.25
CA THR A 34 7.03 -10.91 -1.79
C THR A 34 6.46 -9.60 -1.24
N ALA A 35 5.95 -9.63 0.00
CA ALA A 35 5.38 -8.44 0.63
C ALA A 35 6.35 -7.23 0.64
N PRO A 36 7.66 -7.37 0.94
CA PRO A 36 8.61 -6.26 0.85
C PRO A 36 8.76 -5.69 -0.56
N ARG A 37 8.76 -6.55 -1.59
CA ARG A 37 8.84 -6.09 -2.99
C ARG A 37 7.59 -5.34 -3.41
N LEU A 38 6.43 -5.83 -3.02
CA LEU A 38 5.15 -5.19 -3.32
C LEU A 38 5.04 -3.83 -2.63
N SER A 39 5.49 -3.73 -1.38
CA SER A 39 5.52 -2.48 -0.62
C SER A 39 6.45 -1.45 -1.28
N ALA A 40 7.69 -1.82 -1.59
CA ALA A 40 8.64 -0.95 -2.26
C ALA A 40 8.13 -0.47 -3.63
N LEU A 41 7.55 -1.38 -4.43
CA LEU A 41 6.93 -1.04 -5.70
C LEU A 41 5.78 -0.03 -5.54
N SER A 42 4.96 -0.21 -4.50
CA SER A 42 3.85 0.70 -4.17
C SER A 42 4.35 2.12 -3.89
N VAL A 43 5.41 2.26 -3.09
CA VAL A 43 6.00 3.57 -2.80
C VAL A 43 6.52 4.24 -4.07
N VAL A 44 7.18 3.51 -4.97
CA VAL A 44 7.68 4.06 -6.24
C VAL A 44 6.53 4.45 -7.18
N VAL A 45 5.47 3.66 -7.24
CA VAL A 45 4.32 3.96 -8.12
C VAL A 45 3.56 5.20 -7.65
N PHE A 46 3.32 5.34 -6.35
CA PHE A 46 2.51 6.43 -5.79
C PHE A 46 3.33 7.66 -5.39
N GLY A 47 4.59 7.46 -5.00
CA GLY A 47 5.49 8.56 -4.62
C GLY A 47 6.29 9.16 -5.77
N GLY A 48 6.20 8.58 -6.97
CA GLY A 48 6.97 9.00 -8.13
C GLY A 48 8.43 8.53 -8.09
N PRO A 49 9.29 9.03 -9.00
CA PRO A 49 10.69 8.67 -9.01
C PRO A 49 11.39 9.07 -7.70
N LEU A 50 12.04 8.10 -7.06
CA LEU A 50 12.71 8.24 -5.77
C LEU A 50 14.14 7.73 -5.83
N THR A 51 15.05 8.35 -5.06
CA THR A 51 16.36 7.75 -4.82
C THR A 51 16.24 6.50 -3.96
N ILE A 52 17.21 5.59 -4.04
CA ILE A 52 17.24 4.40 -3.17
C ILE A 52 17.24 4.80 -1.69
N GLY A 53 17.94 5.88 -1.33
CA GLY A 53 17.97 6.40 0.04
C GLY A 53 16.59 6.87 0.52
N ALA A 54 15.86 7.62 -0.31
CA ALA A 54 14.50 8.07 0.00
C ALA A 54 13.52 6.89 0.11
N LEU A 55 13.65 5.91 -0.78
CA LEU A 55 12.83 4.69 -0.76
C LEU A 55 13.12 3.84 0.48
N ALA A 56 14.39 3.69 0.87
CA ALA A 56 14.78 2.99 2.08
C ALA A 56 14.23 3.66 3.34
N ALA A 57 14.26 5.00 3.40
CA ALA A 57 13.69 5.77 4.50
C ALA A 57 12.16 5.60 4.59
N ALA A 58 11.45 5.66 3.45
CA ALA A 58 10.00 5.46 3.40
C ALA A 58 9.58 4.07 3.89
N GLU A 59 10.34 3.03 3.54
CA GLU A 59 10.11 1.65 3.94
C GLU A 59 10.74 1.27 5.30
N GLN A 60 11.45 2.20 5.95
CA GLN A 60 12.14 1.99 7.23
C GLN A 60 13.11 0.80 7.20
N VAL A 61 13.81 0.63 6.08
CA VAL A 61 14.84 -0.40 5.90
C VAL A 61 16.21 0.24 5.62
N ARG A 62 17.26 -0.56 5.80
CA ARG A 62 18.62 -0.10 5.48
C ARG A 62 18.83 0.02 3.97
N PRO A 63 19.61 1.00 3.47
CA PRO A 63 19.90 1.17 2.05
C PRO A 63 20.38 -0.09 1.32
N PRO A 64 21.26 -0.94 1.87
CA PRO A 64 21.67 -2.20 1.22
C PRO A 64 20.50 -3.18 0.98
N THR A 65 19.55 -3.24 1.92
CA THR A 65 18.33 -4.04 1.78
C THR A 65 17.47 -3.49 0.64
N MET A 66 17.27 -2.18 0.61
CA MET A 66 16.51 -1.53 -0.46
C MET A 66 17.18 -1.70 -1.83
N THR A 67 18.50 -1.63 -1.90
CA THR A 67 19.26 -1.89 -3.14
C THR A 67 18.97 -3.28 -3.70
N ARG A 68 18.88 -4.31 -2.85
CA ARG A 68 18.54 -5.68 -3.27
C ARG A 68 17.09 -5.79 -3.73
N LEU A 69 16.16 -5.13 -3.04
CA LEU A 69 14.75 -5.11 -3.42
C LEU A 69 14.56 -4.45 -4.79
N VAL A 70 15.20 -3.30 -5.00
CA VAL A 70 15.16 -2.57 -6.28
C VAL A 70 15.79 -3.40 -7.40
N ALA A 71 16.93 -4.04 -7.15
CA ALA A 71 17.56 -4.91 -8.15
C ALA A 71 16.64 -6.07 -8.57
N ALA A 72 15.93 -6.67 -7.63
CA ALA A 72 14.97 -7.73 -7.93
C ALA A 72 13.75 -7.20 -8.71
N LEU A 73 13.22 -6.03 -8.34
CA LEU A 73 12.11 -5.39 -9.06
C LEU A 73 12.52 -4.99 -10.49
N GLU A 74 13.76 -4.55 -10.66
CA GLU A 74 14.32 -4.19 -11.97
C GLU A 74 14.52 -5.44 -12.86
N ALA A 75 15.03 -6.54 -12.28
CA ALA A 75 15.15 -7.82 -12.97
C ALA A 75 13.78 -8.34 -13.45
N ASP A 76 12.72 -8.11 -12.68
CA ASP A 76 11.34 -8.46 -13.03
C ASP A 76 10.70 -7.44 -14.02
N GLY A 77 11.42 -6.37 -14.39
CA GLY A 77 10.94 -5.33 -15.31
C GLY A 77 9.84 -4.43 -14.72
N LEU A 78 9.78 -4.31 -13.40
CA LEU A 78 8.74 -3.56 -12.68
C LEU A 78 9.16 -2.13 -12.36
N VAL A 79 10.46 -1.90 -12.26
CA VAL A 79 11.08 -0.59 -12.10
C VAL A 79 12.28 -0.46 -13.04
N VAL A 80 12.71 0.77 -13.27
CA VAL A 80 13.96 1.12 -13.94
C VAL A 80 14.71 2.14 -13.10
N ARG A 81 16.05 2.12 -13.24
CA ARG A 81 16.91 3.16 -12.69
C ARG A 81 17.20 4.18 -13.78
N GLU A 82 17.03 5.44 -13.47
CA GLU A 82 17.29 6.55 -14.38
C GLU A 82 18.17 7.57 -13.69
N THR A 83 19.10 8.16 -14.46
CA THR A 83 19.86 9.30 -13.99
C THR A 83 18.93 10.50 -13.86
N ASP A 84 19.06 11.24 -12.75
CA ASP A 84 18.32 12.48 -12.55
C ASP A 84 18.68 13.49 -13.67
N PRO A 85 17.70 14.08 -14.36
CA PRO A 85 17.97 15.03 -15.44
C PRO A 85 18.65 16.32 -14.96
N ASP A 86 18.47 16.69 -13.69
CA ASP A 86 19.00 17.91 -13.11
C ASP A 86 20.36 17.70 -12.42
N ASP A 87 20.64 16.47 -11.95
CA ASP A 87 21.92 16.09 -11.35
C ASP A 87 22.33 14.67 -11.79
N GLY A 88 23.26 14.59 -12.72
CA GLY A 88 23.80 13.34 -13.26
C GLY A 88 24.48 12.41 -12.26
N ARG A 89 24.69 12.85 -11.00
CA ARG A 89 25.22 12.03 -9.91
C ARG A 89 24.13 11.27 -9.16
N VAL A 90 22.85 11.65 -9.36
CA VAL A 90 21.71 11.09 -8.67
C VAL A 90 21.03 10.07 -9.57
N THR A 91 20.79 8.88 -9.04
CA THR A 91 19.99 7.84 -9.68
C THR A 91 18.65 7.73 -8.98
N ARG A 92 17.57 7.74 -9.76
CA ARG A 92 16.20 7.57 -9.29
C ARG A 92 15.62 6.25 -9.78
N VAL A 93 14.76 5.67 -8.96
CA VAL A 93 13.97 4.49 -9.29
C VAL A 93 12.60 4.94 -9.74
N ARG A 94 12.17 4.50 -10.91
CA ARG A 94 10.86 4.81 -11.50
C ARG A 94 10.11 3.51 -11.82
N ALA A 95 8.81 3.50 -11.58
CA ALA A 95 7.96 2.38 -11.96
C ALA A 95 7.77 2.31 -13.48
N THR A 96 7.85 1.10 -14.03
CA THR A 96 7.47 0.83 -15.42
C THR A 96 5.95 0.74 -15.58
N ALA A 97 5.46 0.74 -16.81
CA ALA A 97 4.05 0.46 -17.09
C ALA A 97 3.61 -0.91 -16.54
N ARG A 98 4.50 -1.92 -16.61
CA ARG A 98 4.26 -3.25 -16.05
C ARG A 98 4.15 -3.21 -14.53
N GLY A 99 5.03 -2.47 -13.83
CA GLY A 99 4.98 -2.29 -12.39
C GLY A 99 3.66 -1.67 -11.93
N ARG A 100 3.23 -0.61 -12.61
CA ARG A 100 1.92 0.03 -12.34
C ARG A 100 0.76 -0.93 -12.57
N ARG A 101 0.76 -1.71 -13.66
CA ARG A 101 -0.30 -2.69 -13.94
C ARG A 101 -0.41 -3.76 -12.86
N ILE A 102 0.70 -4.27 -12.33
CA ILE A 102 0.68 -5.27 -11.27
C ILE A 102 0.01 -4.72 -10.01
N LEU A 103 0.34 -3.49 -9.60
CA LEU A 103 -0.32 -2.86 -8.43
C LEU A 103 -1.80 -2.60 -8.67
N THR A 104 -2.16 -2.08 -9.84
CA THR A 104 -3.57 -1.82 -10.19
C THR A 104 -4.38 -3.10 -10.20
N ALA A 105 -3.85 -4.17 -10.80
CA ALA A 105 -4.50 -5.48 -10.82
C ALA A 105 -4.62 -6.07 -9.40
N GLY A 106 -3.60 -5.94 -8.55
CA GLY A 106 -3.63 -6.36 -7.16
C GLY A 106 -4.72 -5.62 -6.37
N ARG A 107 -4.78 -4.29 -6.53
CA ARG A 107 -5.83 -3.48 -5.92
C ARG A 107 -7.23 -3.92 -6.40
N ALA A 108 -7.41 -4.11 -7.69
CA ALA A 108 -8.68 -4.54 -8.25
C ALA A 108 -9.14 -5.89 -7.67
N ARG A 109 -8.25 -6.85 -7.52
CA ARG A 109 -8.55 -8.15 -6.89
C ARG A 109 -8.96 -7.99 -5.42
N ARG A 110 -8.22 -7.21 -4.62
CA ARG A 110 -8.57 -6.96 -3.21
C ARG A 110 -9.93 -6.28 -3.08
N VAL A 111 -10.19 -5.29 -3.91
CA VAL A 111 -11.49 -4.59 -3.92
C VAL A 111 -12.61 -5.54 -4.33
N ALA A 112 -12.41 -6.36 -5.35
CA ALA A 112 -13.42 -7.34 -5.79
C ALA A 112 -13.70 -8.40 -4.72
N GLU A 113 -12.67 -8.87 -4.01
CA GLU A 113 -12.83 -9.83 -2.91
C GLU A 113 -13.62 -9.20 -1.75
N LEU A 114 -13.26 -7.96 -1.37
CA LEU A 114 -13.98 -7.25 -0.32
C LEU A 114 -15.42 -6.94 -0.73
N ALA A 115 -15.66 -6.55 -1.98
CA ALA A 115 -16.98 -6.26 -2.50
C ALA A 115 -17.94 -7.45 -2.38
N ARG A 116 -17.47 -8.67 -2.60
CA ARG A 116 -18.28 -9.88 -2.42
C ARG A 116 -18.79 -10.05 -0.98
N GLN A 117 -18.00 -9.68 0.01
CA GLN A 117 -18.42 -9.72 1.41
C GLN A 117 -19.35 -8.55 1.75
N VAL A 118 -19.07 -7.38 1.22
CA VAL A 118 -19.90 -6.18 1.41
C VAL A 118 -21.27 -6.35 0.75
N ASP A 119 -21.35 -7.07 -0.35
CA ASP A 119 -22.62 -7.35 -1.05
C ASP A 119 -23.63 -8.16 -0.21
N ALA A 120 -23.13 -8.97 0.74
CA ALA A 120 -23.95 -9.71 1.68
C ALA A 120 -24.51 -8.87 2.84
N LEU A 121 -24.08 -7.61 2.98
CA LEU A 121 -24.53 -6.70 4.03
C LEU A 121 -25.83 -5.98 3.63
N SER A 122 -26.59 -5.57 4.64
CA SER A 122 -27.74 -4.66 4.44
C SER A 122 -27.31 -3.28 3.95
N ASP A 123 -28.25 -2.51 3.40
CA ASP A 123 -27.98 -1.16 2.94
C ASP A 123 -27.47 -0.24 4.07
N ASP A 124 -28.06 -0.37 5.27
CA ASP A 124 -27.64 0.41 6.46
C ASP A 124 -26.21 0.08 6.89
N GLU A 125 -25.82 -1.21 6.84
CA GLU A 125 -24.45 -1.64 7.15
C GLU A 125 -23.45 -1.13 6.11
N ARG A 126 -23.81 -1.18 4.82
CA ARG A 126 -22.98 -0.62 3.74
C ARG A 126 -22.77 0.89 3.91
N GLU A 127 -23.84 1.62 4.24
CA GLU A 127 -23.75 3.06 4.50
C GLU A 127 -22.89 3.36 5.73
N THR A 128 -23.01 2.55 6.78
CA THR A 128 -22.19 2.66 7.99
C THR A 128 -20.71 2.45 7.67
N LEU A 129 -20.36 1.42 6.88
CA LEU A 129 -18.99 1.17 6.44
C LEU A 129 -18.44 2.32 5.58
N MET A 130 -19.24 2.89 4.69
CA MET A 130 -18.82 4.02 3.88
C MET A 130 -18.49 5.24 4.75
N ARG A 131 -19.34 5.58 5.70
CA ARG A 131 -19.08 6.67 6.67
C ARG A 131 -17.86 6.38 7.53
N ALA A 132 -17.69 5.13 7.98
CA ALA A 132 -16.52 4.72 8.76
C ALA A 132 -15.22 4.87 7.94
N SER A 133 -15.24 4.51 6.66
CA SER A 133 -14.08 4.68 5.75
C SER A 133 -13.69 6.15 5.64
N ASP A 134 -14.64 7.06 5.46
CA ASP A 134 -14.37 8.51 5.41
C ASP A 134 -13.81 9.05 6.73
N LEU A 135 -14.30 8.52 7.87
CA LEU A 135 -13.77 8.89 9.18
C LEU A 135 -12.33 8.43 9.36
N LEU A 136 -12.01 7.19 8.99
CA LEU A 136 -10.67 6.63 9.07
C LEU A 136 -9.68 7.42 8.20
N GLU A 137 -10.05 7.76 6.98
CA GLU A 137 -9.22 8.60 6.10
C GLU A 137 -8.92 9.98 6.73
N ARG A 138 -9.92 10.60 7.37
CA ARG A 138 -9.72 11.87 8.08
C ARG A 138 -8.80 11.74 9.30
N LEU A 139 -8.89 10.63 10.05
CA LEU A 139 -8.00 10.37 11.16
C LEU A 139 -6.56 10.22 10.74
N VAL A 140 -6.31 9.42 9.68
CA VAL A 140 -4.96 9.18 9.13
C VAL A 140 -4.33 10.46 8.62
N ARG A 141 -5.09 11.31 7.92
CA ARG A 141 -4.58 12.61 7.40
C ARG A 141 -4.23 13.62 8.49
N ARG A 142 -4.73 13.44 9.71
CA ARG A 142 -4.42 14.31 10.86
C ARG A 142 -3.28 13.79 11.73
N ALA A 143 -2.85 12.55 11.50
CA ALA A 143 -1.69 11.99 12.17
C ALA A 143 -0.42 12.76 11.75
N PRO A 144 0.47 13.11 12.70
CA PRO A 144 1.70 13.87 12.44
C PRO A 144 2.69 13.10 11.56
#